data_286ac63f7e9e79afd5d1f5bae386055a
#
_entry.id   286ac63f7e9e79afd5d1f5bae386055a
#
_cell.length_a   1.000
_cell.length_b   1.000
_cell.length_c   1.000
_cell.angle_alpha   90.00
_cell.angle_beta   90.00
_cell.angle_gamma   90.00
#
_symmetry.space_group_name_H-M   'P 1'
#
loop_
_entity.id
_entity.type
_entity.pdbx_description
1 polymer ?
#
loop_
_entity_poly.entity_id
_entity_poly.type
_entity_poly.pdbx_seq_one_letter_code
_entity_poly.pdbx_strand_id
1 'polypeptide(L)'
;MKLQIQSVIYGNQVDALVKAMKALQQAVKVYHRRVGDLQVRLIYGDSTPTPVLDEKTQKDIREMLKAEIEFEYKVFGFNSGTAKGHNLMAENTDADIMMIMNPDVILEPTCLCKLMELLKLKEVGMVEARQTP
;
A
#
# COMPACT_ATOMS: atom_id res chain seq x y z
N MET A 1 -15.90 3.65 -2.99
CA MET A 1 -14.90 4.03 -1.97
C MET A 1 -13.51 3.79 -2.50
N LYS A 2 -12.61 4.74 -2.24
CA LYS A 2 -11.22 4.68 -2.70
C LYS A 2 -10.27 4.59 -1.51
N LEU A 3 -9.41 3.58 -1.52
CA LEU A 3 -8.36 3.37 -0.53
C LEU A 3 -6.99 3.62 -1.17
N GLN A 4 -6.21 4.52 -0.60
CA GLN A 4 -4.83 4.76 -0.98
C GLN A 4 -3.89 4.18 0.06
N ILE A 5 -3.05 3.26 -0.36
CA ILE A 5 -2.04 2.61 0.49
C ILE A 5 -0.69 3.17 0.09
N GLN A 6 0.09 3.64 1.05
CA GLN A 6 1.37 4.29 0.82
C GLN A 6 2.49 3.61 1.60
N SER A 7 3.61 3.39 0.94
CA SER A 7 4.84 2.92 1.57
C SER A 7 6.02 3.74 1.10
N VAL A 8 6.88 4.17 2.02
CA VAL A 8 8.17 4.77 1.69
C VAL A 8 9.19 3.64 1.66
N ILE A 9 9.94 3.53 0.57
CA ILE A 9 10.98 2.51 0.43
C ILE A 9 12.36 3.15 0.36
N TYR A 10 13.34 2.44 0.92
CA TYR A 10 14.74 2.84 0.90
C TYR A 10 15.62 1.59 0.92
N GLY A 11 16.15 1.22 -0.25
CA GLY A 11 17.04 0.07 -0.38
C GLY A 11 16.40 -1.29 -0.12
N ASN A 12 15.08 -1.38 -0.11
CA ASN A 12 14.39 -2.65 0.13
C ASN A 12 14.65 -3.66 -0.98
N GLN A 13 14.72 -4.93 -0.61
CA GLN A 13 14.88 -6.01 -1.58
C GLN A 13 13.60 -6.23 -2.38
N VAL A 14 13.71 -6.37 -3.68
CA VAL A 14 12.55 -6.54 -4.57
C VAL A 14 11.70 -7.75 -4.16
N ASP A 15 12.35 -8.88 -3.83
CA ASP A 15 11.63 -10.09 -3.43
C ASP A 15 10.76 -9.88 -2.19
N ALA A 16 11.26 -9.13 -1.21
CA ALA A 16 10.51 -8.78 -0.01
C ALA A 16 9.32 -7.89 -0.33
N LEU A 17 9.50 -6.92 -1.23
CA LEU A 17 8.42 -6.04 -1.68
C LEU A 17 7.32 -6.83 -2.40
N VAL A 18 7.71 -7.72 -3.29
CA VAL A 18 6.74 -8.56 -4.03
C VAL A 18 5.97 -9.48 -3.10
N LYS A 19 6.64 -10.05 -2.10
CA LYS A 19 5.98 -10.89 -1.08
C LYS A 19 4.92 -10.09 -0.31
N ALA A 20 5.25 -8.87 0.10
CA ALA A 20 4.31 -8.00 0.79
C ALA A 20 3.13 -7.59 -0.12
N MET A 21 3.40 -7.31 -1.39
CA MET A 21 2.37 -6.98 -2.37
C MET A 21 1.40 -8.12 -2.61
N LYS A 22 1.89 -9.36 -2.68
CA LYS A 22 1.04 -10.55 -2.85
C LYS A 22 0.13 -10.75 -1.65
N ALA A 23 0.64 -10.56 -0.44
CA ALA A 23 -0.16 -10.63 0.77
C ALA A 23 -1.26 -9.55 0.78
N LEU A 24 -0.92 -8.33 0.39
CA LEU A 24 -1.88 -7.24 0.26
C LEU A 24 -2.94 -7.56 -0.80
N GLN A 25 -2.53 -8.06 -1.95
CA GLN A 25 -3.45 -8.46 -3.02
C GLN A 25 -4.46 -9.50 -2.53
N GLN A 26 -3.99 -10.48 -1.77
CA GLN A 26 -4.87 -11.50 -1.18
C GLN A 26 -5.87 -10.88 -0.20
N ALA A 27 -5.43 -9.92 0.62
CA ALA A 27 -6.32 -9.21 1.54
C ALA A 27 -7.40 -8.41 0.80
N VAL A 28 -7.04 -7.79 -0.33
CA VAL A 28 -8.01 -7.07 -1.18
C VAL A 28 -9.01 -8.05 -1.82
N LYS A 29 -8.55 -9.20 -2.30
CA LYS A 29 -9.44 -10.24 -2.84
C LYS A 29 -10.45 -10.71 -1.79
N VAL A 30 -10.00 -10.92 -0.56
CA VAL A 30 -10.88 -11.32 0.54
C VAL A 30 -11.91 -10.22 0.83
N TYR A 31 -11.49 -8.96 0.82
CA TYR A 31 -12.40 -7.83 1.01
C TYR A 31 -13.47 -7.80 -0.08
N HIS A 32 -13.08 -7.90 -1.36
CA HIS A 32 -14.05 -7.90 -2.47
C HIS A 32 -15.08 -9.02 -2.34
N ARG A 33 -14.64 -10.19 -1.88
CA ARG A 33 -15.49 -11.36 -1.74
C ARG A 33 -16.46 -11.25 -0.57
N ARG A 34 -15.99 -10.71 0.57
CA ARG A 34 -16.75 -10.67 1.82
C ARG A 34 -17.55 -9.41 2.04
N VAL A 35 -17.08 -8.29 1.54
CA VAL A 35 -17.64 -6.97 1.82
C VAL A 35 -18.21 -6.32 0.56
N GLY A 36 -17.41 -6.19 -0.48
CA GLY A 36 -17.86 -5.56 -1.73
C GLY A 36 -16.75 -4.81 -2.43
N ASP A 37 -17.13 -3.90 -3.31
CA ASP A 37 -16.21 -3.13 -4.14
C ASP A 37 -15.35 -2.18 -3.32
N LEU A 38 -14.09 -2.10 -3.68
CA LEU A 38 -13.11 -1.17 -3.13
C LEU A 38 -12.08 -0.87 -4.22
N GLN A 39 -11.91 0.39 -4.56
CA GLN A 39 -10.84 0.82 -5.46
C GLN A 39 -9.58 1.01 -4.64
N VAL A 40 -8.54 0.27 -4.94
CA VAL A 40 -7.29 0.28 -4.19
C VAL A 40 -6.15 0.78 -5.07
N ARG A 41 -5.45 1.80 -4.59
CA ARG A 41 -4.20 2.30 -5.16
C ARG A 41 -3.08 2.05 -4.18
N LEU A 42 -2.00 1.44 -4.63
CA LEU A 42 -0.77 1.27 -3.87
C LEU A 42 0.30 2.19 -4.46
N ILE A 43 0.84 3.08 -3.63
CA ILE A 43 1.92 3.98 -4.03
C ILE A 43 3.18 3.64 -3.26
N TYR A 44 4.26 3.38 -3.98
CA TYR A 44 5.60 3.31 -3.40
C TYR A 44 6.33 4.60 -3.69
N GLY A 45 6.77 5.27 -2.64
CA GLY A 45 7.66 6.43 -2.73
C GLY A 45 9.09 5.99 -2.45
N ASP A 46 9.94 6.03 -3.48
CA ASP A 46 11.31 5.53 -3.38
C ASP A 46 12.28 6.65 -3.05
N SER A 47 12.85 6.58 -1.86
CA SER A 47 13.85 7.51 -1.34
C SER A 47 15.28 7.04 -1.58
N THR A 48 15.46 5.92 -2.26
CA THR A 48 16.79 5.35 -2.51
C THR A 48 17.55 6.21 -3.53
N PRO A 49 18.85 6.47 -3.35
CA PRO A 49 19.64 7.20 -4.35
C PRO A 49 19.57 6.59 -5.74
N THR A 50 19.59 5.26 -5.83
CA THR A 50 19.34 4.52 -7.07
C THR A 50 18.01 3.79 -6.91
N PRO A 51 16.99 4.08 -7.74
CA PRO A 51 15.69 3.42 -7.62
C PRO A 51 15.78 1.90 -7.60
N VAL A 52 15.03 1.25 -6.71
CA VAL A 52 15.10 -0.21 -6.53
C VAL A 52 14.32 -0.97 -7.59
N LEU A 53 13.35 -0.32 -8.26
CA LEU A 53 12.54 -0.94 -9.31
C LEU A 53 12.90 -0.40 -10.67
N ASP A 54 13.40 -1.27 -11.57
CA ASP A 54 13.57 -0.91 -12.97
C ASP A 54 12.23 -0.94 -13.72
N GLU A 55 12.22 -0.48 -14.96
CA GLU A 55 10.99 -0.40 -15.76
C GLU A 55 10.33 -1.76 -15.98
N LYS A 56 11.12 -2.80 -16.19
CA LYS A 56 10.61 -4.16 -16.37
C LYS A 56 9.93 -4.66 -15.10
N THR A 57 10.57 -4.50 -13.96
CA THR A 57 10.01 -4.91 -12.66
C THR A 57 8.73 -4.15 -12.35
N GLN A 58 8.70 -2.85 -12.62
CA GLN A 58 7.47 -2.04 -12.45
C GLN A 58 6.33 -2.58 -13.32
N LYS A 59 6.62 -2.92 -14.57
CA LYS A 59 5.63 -3.47 -15.49
C LYS A 59 5.10 -4.82 -14.99
N ASP A 60 5.99 -5.69 -14.55
CA ASP A 60 5.62 -7.01 -14.01
C ASP A 60 4.75 -6.87 -12.77
N ILE A 61 5.06 -5.93 -11.90
CA ILE A 61 4.25 -5.65 -10.70
C ILE A 61 2.86 -5.14 -11.09
N ARG A 62 2.77 -4.19 -12.02
CA ARG A 62 1.48 -3.68 -12.48
C ARG A 62 0.61 -4.78 -13.06
N GLU A 63 1.19 -5.67 -13.87
CA GLU A 63 0.47 -6.81 -14.43
C GLU A 63 0.00 -7.78 -13.36
N MET A 64 0.85 -8.05 -12.36
CA MET A 64 0.52 -8.94 -11.26
C MET A 64 -0.67 -8.42 -10.43
N LEU A 65 -0.73 -7.10 -10.22
CA LEU A 65 -1.68 -6.48 -9.29
C LEU A 65 -2.95 -5.95 -9.97
N LYS A 66 -2.96 -5.77 -11.27
CA LYS A 66 -3.95 -4.95 -12.00
C LYS A 66 -5.42 -5.31 -11.76
N ALA A 67 -5.73 -6.56 -11.47
CA ALA A 67 -7.12 -6.98 -11.25
C ALA A 67 -7.70 -6.41 -9.93
N GLU A 68 -6.86 -6.18 -8.94
CA GLU A 68 -7.27 -5.73 -7.60
C GLU A 68 -6.70 -4.38 -7.21
N ILE A 69 -5.50 -4.03 -7.68
CA ILE A 69 -4.73 -2.89 -7.18
C ILE A 69 -4.10 -2.11 -8.33
N GLU A 70 -4.30 -0.80 -8.35
CA GLU A 70 -3.54 0.11 -9.21
C GLU A 70 -2.22 0.44 -8.52
N PHE A 71 -1.10 0.15 -9.18
CA PHE A 71 0.23 0.40 -8.63
C PHE A 71 0.85 1.66 -9.22
N GLU A 72 1.34 2.54 -8.36
CA GLU A 72 2.07 3.74 -8.72
C GLU A 72 3.43 3.75 -8.04
N TYR A 73 4.48 4.08 -8.79
CA TYR A 73 5.84 4.16 -8.28
C TYR A 73 6.37 5.57 -8.49
N LYS A 74 6.72 6.24 -7.37
CA LYS A 74 7.28 7.60 -7.39
C LYS A 74 8.73 7.55 -6.94
N VAL A 75 9.63 8.05 -7.77
CA VAL A 75 11.03 8.23 -7.42
C VAL A 75 11.22 9.65 -6.93
N PHE A 76 11.62 9.79 -5.66
CA PHE A 76 11.80 11.12 -5.09
C PHE A 76 13.10 11.81 -5.51
N GLY A 77 14.14 11.02 -5.78
CA GLY A 77 15.46 11.56 -6.14
C GLY A 77 16.27 12.06 -4.94
N PHE A 78 15.77 11.87 -3.74
CA PHE A 78 16.45 12.23 -2.48
C PHE A 78 15.89 11.39 -1.34
N ASN A 79 16.64 11.31 -0.24
CA ASN A 79 16.16 10.64 0.96
C ASN A 79 15.14 11.53 1.68
N SER A 80 13.86 11.28 1.45
CA SER A 80 12.77 12.08 2.01
C SER A 80 12.55 11.86 3.51
N GLY A 81 12.95 10.71 4.03
CA GLY A 81 12.45 10.23 5.31
C GLY A 81 10.98 9.84 5.23
N THR A 82 10.46 9.26 6.31
CA THR A 82 9.11 8.68 6.33
C THR A 82 8.01 9.74 6.24
N ALA A 83 8.05 10.76 7.11
CA ALA A 83 6.99 11.75 7.19
C ALA A 83 6.85 12.56 5.90
N LYS A 84 7.94 13.10 5.38
CA LYS A 84 7.93 13.87 4.13
C LYS A 84 7.54 13.01 2.93
N GLY A 85 8.04 11.78 2.89
CA GLY A 85 7.69 10.83 1.83
C GLY A 85 6.19 10.56 1.78
N HIS A 86 5.57 10.31 2.91
CA HIS A 86 4.12 10.11 2.97
C HIS A 86 3.35 11.37 2.60
N ASN A 87 3.80 12.54 3.04
CA ASN A 87 3.17 13.81 2.65
C ASN A 87 3.23 14.03 1.13
N LEU A 88 4.36 13.73 0.50
CA LEU A 88 4.51 13.84 -0.96
C LEU A 88 3.56 12.91 -1.71
N MET A 89 3.40 11.68 -1.23
CA MET A 89 2.47 10.72 -1.85
C MET A 89 1.00 11.09 -1.63
N ALA A 90 0.69 11.79 -0.55
CA ALA A 90 -0.66 12.19 -0.20
C ALA A 90 -1.12 13.46 -0.92
N GLU A 91 -0.21 14.21 -1.57
CA GLU A 91 -0.57 15.43 -2.27
C GLU A 91 -1.64 15.16 -3.34
N ASN A 92 -2.70 15.98 -3.32
CA ASN A 92 -3.80 15.93 -4.29
C ASN A 92 -4.53 14.57 -4.34
N THR A 93 -4.48 13.78 -3.27
CA THR A 93 -5.22 12.52 -3.23
C THR A 93 -6.74 12.77 -3.21
N ASP A 94 -7.47 11.91 -3.93
CA ASP A 94 -8.93 11.85 -3.90
C ASP A 94 -9.44 10.64 -3.10
N ALA A 95 -8.57 9.98 -2.35
CA ALA A 95 -8.93 8.80 -1.58
C ALA A 95 -9.84 9.15 -0.40
N ASP A 96 -10.80 8.28 -0.12
CA ASP A 96 -11.66 8.38 1.06
C ASP A 96 -10.93 7.92 2.32
N ILE A 97 -10.05 6.94 2.17
CA ILE A 97 -9.28 6.35 3.26
C ILE A 97 -7.82 6.24 2.83
N MET A 98 -6.92 6.56 3.74
CA MET A 98 -5.49 6.40 3.53
C MET A 98 -4.94 5.37 4.51
N MET A 99 -4.08 4.49 4.01
CA MET A 99 -3.37 3.49 4.80
C MET A 99 -1.87 3.71 4.65
N ILE A 100 -1.21 3.94 5.77
CA ILE A 100 0.25 4.04 5.81
C ILE A 100 0.77 2.68 6.24
N MET A 101 1.62 2.09 5.42
CA MET A 101 2.11 0.73 5.62
C MET A 101 3.61 0.66 5.34
N ASN A 102 4.35 0.05 6.26
CA ASN A 102 5.75 -0.25 5.97
C ASN A 102 5.84 -1.29 4.86
N PRO A 103 6.85 -1.18 3.97
CA PRO A 103 6.90 -2.01 2.76
C PRO A 103 7.17 -3.49 3.00
N ASP A 104 7.64 -3.86 4.19
CA ASP A 104 7.94 -5.24 4.57
C ASP A 104 6.82 -5.91 5.39
N VAL A 105 5.70 -5.24 5.58
CA VAL A 105 4.56 -5.80 6.32
C VAL A 105 3.83 -6.84 5.48
N ILE A 106 3.61 -7.99 6.07
CA ILE A 106 2.83 -9.08 5.48
C ILE A 106 1.45 -9.09 6.14
N LEU A 107 0.44 -8.62 5.42
CA LEU A 107 -0.92 -8.60 5.95
C LEU A 107 -1.53 -10.01 5.98
N GLU A 108 -2.23 -10.32 7.07
CA GLU A 108 -3.09 -11.48 7.07
C GLU A 108 -4.29 -11.27 6.13
N PRO A 109 -4.83 -12.35 5.53
CA PRO A 109 -5.91 -12.24 4.54
C PRO A 109 -7.14 -11.49 5.01
N THR A 110 -7.46 -11.52 6.29
CA THR A 110 -8.65 -10.85 6.85
C THR A 110 -8.36 -9.49 7.48
N CYS A 111 -7.11 -9.05 7.47
CA CYS A 111 -6.68 -7.82 8.15
C CYS A 111 -7.41 -6.59 7.59
N LEU A 112 -7.47 -6.45 6.28
CA LEU A 112 -8.11 -5.29 5.64
C LEU A 112 -9.61 -5.24 5.98
N CYS A 113 -10.30 -6.38 5.96
CA CYS A 113 -11.70 -6.45 6.32
C CYS A 113 -11.93 -5.95 7.76
N LYS A 114 -11.09 -6.37 8.68
CA LYS A 114 -11.20 -5.97 10.10
C LYS A 114 -10.93 -4.48 10.31
N LEU A 115 -9.90 -3.95 9.65
CA LEU A 115 -9.58 -2.52 9.74
C LEU A 115 -10.72 -1.66 9.19
N MET A 116 -11.24 -2.03 8.04
CA MET A 116 -12.32 -1.28 7.39
C MET A 116 -13.62 -1.35 8.19
N GLU A 117 -13.91 -2.49 8.83
CA GLU A 117 -15.06 -2.64 9.70
C GLU A 117 -14.99 -1.68 10.89
N LEU A 118 -13.83 -1.57 11.53
CA LEU A 118 -13.61 -0.66 12.65
C LEU A 118 -13.74 0.82 12.23
N LEU A 119 -13.26 1.18 11.05
CA LEU A 119 -13.37 2.55 10.53
C LEU A 119 -14.80 2.98 10.25
N LYS A 120 -15.75 2.05 10.09
CA LYS A 120 -17.15 2.38 9.88
C LYS A 120 -17.86 2.81 11.16
N LEU A 121 -17.27 2.59 12.32
CA LEU A 121 -17.83 3.04 13.58
C LEU A 121 -17.80 4.57 13.64
N LYS A 122 -18.92 5.17 14.07
CA LYS A 122 -19.18 6.62 13.95
C LYS A 122 -18.11 7.51 14.56
N GLU A 123 -17.45 7.08 15.63
CA GLU A 123 -16.50 7.91 16.38
C GLU A 123 -15.04 7.54 16.11
N VAL A 124 -14.80 6.62 15.17
CA VAL A 124 -13.44 6.14 14.86
C VAL A 124 -12.89 6.89 13.67
N GLY A 125 -11.79 7.61 13.86
CA GLY A 125 -11.09 8.32 12.80
C GLY A 125 -9.80 7.63 12.34
N MET A 126 -9.26 6.72 13.16
CA MET A 126 -8.03 6.00 12.86
C MET A 126 -8.04 4.62 13.51
N VAL A 127 -7.51 3.64 12.79
CA VAL A 127 -7.29 2.29 13.31
C VAL A 127 -5.91 1.82 12.92
N GLU A 128 -5.33 0.94 13.71
CA GLU A 128 -4.08 0.29 13.34
C GLU A 128 -4.17 -1.21 13.59
N ALA A 129 -3.39 -1.96 12.80
CA ALA A 129 -3.31 -3.40 12.95
C ALA A 129 -2.32 -3.77 14.05
N ARG A 130 -2.66 -4.81 14.81
CA ARG A 130 -1.72 -5.39 15.76
C ARG A 130 -0.61 -6.12 14.99
N GLN A 131 0.62 -5.81 15.35
CA GLN A 131 1.77 -6.52 14.80
C GLN A 131 2.10 -7.72 15.70
N THR A 132 2.37 -8.85 15.07
CA THR A 132 2.87 -10.05 15.76
C THR A 132 4.32 -10.29 15.39
N PRO A 133 5.14 -10.76 16.33
CA PRO A 133 6.54 -11.08 16.04
C PRO A 133 6.71 -12.13 14.96
#